data_880e582750527dcacda82dfb34b572e2
#
_entry.id   880e582750527dcacda82dfb34b572e2
#
_cell.length_a   1.000
_cell.length_b   1.000
_cell.length_c   1.000
_cell.angle_alpha   90.00
_cell.angle_beta   90.00
_cell.angle_gamma   90.00
#
_symmetry.space_group_name_H-M   'P 1'
#
loop_
_entity.id
_entity.type
_entity.pdbx_description
1 polymer ?
#
loop_
_entity_poly.entity_id
_entity_poly.type
_entity_poly.pdbx_seq_one_letter_code
_entity_poly.pdbx_strand_id
1 'polypeptide(L)'
;MQTAAIIEYIVNWLRDYATQAKCKGFVVGVSGGIDSAVVSTLAARTGLPTLVLELPIHQKVNQIARAQEHIRQLKSRYNNIEEHWVDLTRTFDSFTMAVDIGDNKDEQTQLALANARSRLRMIALYYYAQERGLLVVGTGNKVEDFGVGFFTKYGDGGVDLSPIADLLKSQVYTLAEELNIDQNIIDAPPTDGLWDADKTDEEQIGATYPELEWAMSVYDTHKIDDFTGREREVFAIYEHYHRAMQHKINPIPVCKIPDELLK
;
A
#
# COMPACT_ATOMS: atom_id res chain seq x y z
N MET A 1 -22.73 5.18 0.11
CA MET A 1 -22.10 3.86 -0.14
C MET A 1 -22.72 2.80 0.77
N GLN A 2 -22.82 1.55 0.35
CA GLN A 2 -23.31 0.43 1.20
C GLN A 2 -22.14 -0.19 1.98
N THR A 3 -21.60 0.56 2.94
CA THR A 3 -20.32 0.29 3.61
C THR A 3 -20.26 -1.09 4.25
N ALA A 4 -21.26 -1.46 5.06
CA ALA A 4 -21.30 -2.77 5.69
C ALA A 4 -21.32 -3.92 4.68
N ALA A 5 -22.06 -3.77 3.57
CA ALA A 5 -22.10 -4.80 2.52
C ALA A 5 -20.76 -4.93 1.79
N ILE A 6 -20.04 -3.82 1.55
CA ILE A 6 -18.71 -3.83 0.96
C ILE A 6 -17.70 -4.53 1.89
N ILE A 7 -17.74 -4.25 3.18
CA ILE A 7 -16.89 -4.91 4.17
C ILE A 7 -17.12 -6.42 4.15
N GLU A 8 -18.38 -6.88 4.22
CA GLU A 8 -18.69 -8.30 4.19
C GLU A 8 -18.29 -8.95 2.84
N TYR A 9 -18.45 -8.24 1.73
CA TYR A 9 -18.02 -8.72 0.42
C TYR A 9 -16.49 -8.95 0.39
N ILE A 10 -15.71 -7.97 0.85
CA ILE A 10 -14.24 -8.08 0.87
C ILE A 10 -13.78 -9.21 1.83
N VAL A 11 -14.38 -9.31 3.00
CA VAL A 11 -14.07 -10.36 3.98
C VAL A 11 -14.34 -11.75 3.39
N ASN A 12 -15.47 -11.94 2.72
CA ASN A 12 -15.80 -13.20 2.07
C ASN A 12 -14.85 -13.49 0.89
N TRP A 13 -14.55 -12.48 0.06
CA TRP A 13 -13.60 -12.62 -1.04
C TRP A 13 -12.21 -13.06 -0.57
N LEU A 14 -11.69 -12.45 0.51
CA LEU A 14 -10.42 -12.86 1.11
C LEU A 14 -10.45 -14.32 1.57
N ARG A 15 -11.51 -14.73 2.27
CA ARG A 15 -11.67 -16.10 2.76
C ARG A 15 -11.73 -17.12 1.63
N ASP A 16 -12.53 -16.82 0.61
CA ASP A 16 -12.70 -17.69 -0.56
C ASP A 16 -11.39 -17.84 -1.33
N TYR A 17 -10.66 -16.73 -1.52
CA TYR A 17 -9.37 -16.76 -2.21
C TYR A 17 -8.33 -17.59 -1.44
N ALA A 18 -8.19 -17.41 -0.13
CA ALA A 18 -7.28 -18.21 0.69
C ALA A 18 -7.62 -19.72 0.60
N THR A 19 -8.92 -20.06 0.61
CA THR A 19 -9.39 -21.43 0.47
C THR A 19 -9.03 -22.01 -0.91
N GLN A 20 -9.28 -21.27 -1.99
CA GLN A 20 -8.96 -21.68 -3.37
C GLN A 20 -7.44 -21.84 -3.57
N ALA A 21 -6.65 -20.93 -3.02
CA ALA A 21 -5.19 -20.96 -3.03
C ALA A 21 -4.60 -22.03 -2.10
N LYS A 22 -5.41 -22.71 -1.27
CA LYS A 22 -4.99 -23.68 -0.25
C LYS A 22 -3.99 -23.08 0.76
N CYS A 23 -4.12 -21.77 1.03
CA CYS A 23 -3.34 -21.06 2.04
C CYS A 23 -4.10 -21.03 3.35
N LYS A 24 -3.35 -20.96 4.47
CA LYS A 24 -3.93 -21.05 5.82
C LYS A 24 -4.56 -19.73 6.30
N GLY A 25 -4.15 -18.59 5.73
CA GLY A 25 -4.56 -17.27 6.16
C GLY A 25 -3.69 -16.18 5.55
N PHE A 26 -3.39 -15.12 6.31
CA PHE A 26 -2.85 -13.89 5.78
C PHE A 26 -1.65 -13.37 6.57
N VAL A 27 -0.78 -12.61 5.91
CA VAL A 27 0.19 -11.72 6.54
C VAL A 27 -0.02 -10.30 6.03
N VAL A 28 -0.01 -9.33 6.95
CA VAL A 28 -0.25 -7.90 6.66
C VAL A 28 0.83 -7.06 7.34
N GLY A 29 1.46 -6.16 6.60
CA GLY A 29 2.32 -5.12 7.17
C GLY A 29 1.47 -4.00 7.78
N VAL A 30 1.71 -3.66 9.05
CA VAL A 30 0.99 -2.59 9.76
C VAL A 30 1.92 -1.40 9.93
N SER A 31 1.63 -0.30 9.22
CA SER A 31 2.44 0.92 9.21
C SER A 31 1.99 1.98 10.23
N GLY A 32 0.80 1.83 10.79
CA GLY A 32 0.11 2.88 11.57
C GLY A 32 -0.63 3.90 10.71
N GLY A 33 -0.78 3.65 9.40
CA GLY A 33 -1.62 4.39 8.47
C GLY A 33 -2.98 3.72 8.27
N ILE A 34 -3.95 4.49 7.76
CA ILE A 34 -5.37 4.09 7.65
C ILE A 34 -5.56 2.85 6.76
N ASP A 35 -4.86 2.75 5.62
CA ASP A 35 -5.02 1.63 4.67
C ASP A 35 -4.60 0.32 5.34
N SER A 36 -3.45 0.30 6.01
CA SER A 36 -2.97 -0.89 6.73
C SER A 36 -3.88 -1.27 7.90
N ALA A 37 -4.49 -0.29 8.57
CA ALA A 37 -5.44 -0.54 9.65
C ALA A 37 -6.75 -1.15 9.13
N VAL A 38 -7.28 -0.64 8.03
CA VAL A 38 -8.49 -1.19 7.37
C VAL A 38 -8.21 -2.61 6.88
N VAL A 39 -7.12 -2.83 6.14
CA VAL A 39 -6.80 -4.16 5.57
C VAL A 39 -6.55 -5.20 6.64
N SER A 40 -5.77 -4.89 7.68
CA SER A 40 -5.53 -5.84 8.77
C SER A 40 -6.81 -6.18 9.55
N THR A 41 -7.74 -5.22 9.68
CA THR A 41 -9.05 -5.46 10.28
C THR A 41 -9.94 -6.34 9.39
N LEU A 42 -9.94 -6.12 8.08
CA LEU A 42 -10.67 -6.97 7.11
C LEU A 42 -10.12 -8.41 7.12
N ALA A 43 -8.79 -8.57 7.14
CA ALA A 43 -8.15 -9.88 7.25
C ALA A 43 -8.52 -10.58 8.57
N ALA A 44 -8.49 -9.87 9.69
CA ALA A 44 -8.91 -10.39 11.00
C ALA A 44 -10.37 -10.89 11.01
N ARG A 45 -11.28 -10.17 10.36
CA ARG A 45 -12.72 -10.52 10.26
C ARG A 45 -12.98 -11.80 9.48
N THR A 46 -12.03 -12.26 8.66
CA THR A 46 -12.18 -13.56 7.98
C THR A 46 -12.23 -14.74 8.96
N GLY A 47 -11.70 -14.59 10.19
CA GLY A 47 -11.54 -15.66 11.17
C GLY A 47 -10.36 -16.60 10.86
N LEU A 48 -9.67 -16.43 9.71
CA LEU A 48 -8.48 -17.20 9.37
C LEU A 48 -7.25 -16.64 10.11
N PRO A 49 -6.21 -17.47 10.38
CA PRO A 49 -4.95 -17.01 10.95
C PRO A 49 -4.43 -15.77 10.23
N THR A 50 -4.17 -14.70 10.97
CA THR A 50 -3.69 -13.44 10.43
C THR A 50 -2.47 -12.99 11.21
N LEU A 51 -1.32 -12.96 10.54
CA LEU A 51 -0.07 -12.46 11.07
C LEU A 51 0.04 -10.97 10.72
N VAL A 52 0.18 -10.12 11.72
CA VAL A 52 0.46 -8.69 11.52
C VAL A 52 1.93 -8.43 11.83
N LEU A 53 2.62 -7.76 10.89
CA LEU A 53 4.03 -7.46 11.00
C LEU A 53 4.25 -5.95 11.15
N GLU A 54 4.99 -5.56 12.18
CA GLU A 54 5.63 -4.26 12.26
C GLU A 54 7.06 -4.37 11.72
N LEU A 55 7.39 -3.56 10.72
CA LEU A 55 8.64 -3.65 9.96
C LEU A 55 9.38 -2.28 9.97
N PRO A 56 9.78 -1.75 11.15
CA PRO A 56 10.43 -0.46 11.22
C PRO A 56 11.78 -0.45 10.51
N ILE A 57 12.05 0.67 9.79
CA ILE A 57 13.34 1.04 9.21
C ILE A 57 13.50 2.54 9.48
N HIS A 58 14.24 2.93 10.51
CA HIS A 58 14.35 4.32 10.97
C HIS A 58 12.99 5.02 11.16
N GLN A 59 11.99 4.24 11.62
CA GLN A 59 10.61 4.69 11.71
C GLN A 59 10.41 5.68 12.86
N LYS A 60 9.53 6.67 12.67
CA LYS A 60 9.21 7.65 13.72
C LYS A 60 8.40 7.04 14.86
N VAL A 61 8.66 7.50 16.07
CA VAL A 61 8.04 6.96 17.30
C VAL A 61 6.50 7.05 17.26
N ASN A 62 5.96 8.14 16.71
CA ASN A 62 4.50 8.32 16.62
C ASN A 62 3.83 7.34 15.63
N GLN A 63 4.49 6.96 14.55
CA GLN A 63 3.98 5.94 13.61
C GLN A 63 4.01 4.56 14.26
N ILE A 64 5.11 4.23 14.95
CA ILE A 64 5.24 3.00 15.72
C ILE A 64 4.13 2.92 16.78
N ALA A 65 3.92 3.99 17.54
CA ALA A 65 2.89 4.01 18.58
C ALA A 65 1.47 3.79 18.03
N ARG A 66 1.14 4.37 16.86
CA ARG A 66 -0.17 4.13 16.21
C ARG A 66 -0.31 2.67 15.74
N ALA A 67 0.75 2.12 15.13
CA ALA A 67 0.74 0.72 14.69
C ALA A 67 0.52 -0.24 15.87
N GLN A 68 1.25 -0.06 16.96
CA GLN A 68 1.14 -0.88 18.18
C GLN A 68 -0.23 -0.77 18.83
N GLU A 69 -0.77 0.44 18.94
CA GLU A 69 -2.12 0.63 19.49
C GLU A 69 -3.18 -0.09 18.63
N HIS A 70 -3.08 0.03 17.30
CA HIS A 70 -3.98 -0.68 16.39
C HIS A 70 -3.88 -2.20 16.55
N ILE A 71 -2.68 -2.75 16.59
CA ILE A 71 -2.46 -4.19 16.77
C ILE A 71 -3.02 -4.66 18.12
N ARG A 72 -2.82 -3.88 19.19
CA ARG A 72 -3.40 -4.17 20.51
C ARG A 72 -4.92 -4.23 20.45
N GLN A 73 -5.56 -3.29 19.74
CA GLN A 73 -7.01 -3.29 19.54
C GLN A 73 -7.47 -4.49 18.68
N LEU A 74 -6.76 -4.85 17.62
CA LEU A 74 -7.07 -6.05 16.85
C LEU A 74 -7.03 -7.30 17.72
N LYS A 75 -5.97 -7.50 18.51
CA LYS A 75 -5.84 -8.65 19.42
C LYS A 75 -6.90 -8.68 20.51
N SER A 76 -7.43 -7.54 20.92
CA SER A 76 -8.54 -7.48 21.88
C SER A 76 -9.90 -7.88 21.30
N ARG A 77 -10.09 -7.69 19.97
CA ARG A 77 -11.35 -7.97 19.26
C ARG A 77 -11.35 -9.34 18.57
N TYR A 78 -10.17 -9.84 18.19
CA TYR A 78 -10.03 -11.03 17.35
C TYR A 78 -8.99 -11.98 17.95
N ASN A 79 -9.31 -13.25 18.07
CA ASN A 79 -8.44 -14.29 18.63
C ASN A 79 -7.55 -14.99 17.59
N ASN A 80 -7.67 -14.64 16.32
CA ASN A 80 -6.92 -15.17 15.18
C ASN A 80 -5.73 -14.29 14.77
N ILE A 81 -5.37 -13.31 15.59
CA ILE A 81 -4.27 -12.36 15.32
C ILE A 81 -3.00 -12.82 16.04
N GLU A 82 -1.94 -12.98 15.29
CA GLU A 82 -0.56 -13.09 15.77
C GLU A 82 0.22 -11.84 15.36
N GLU A 83 1.15 -11.40 16.19
CA GLU A 83 1.95 -10.19 16.00
C GLU A 83 3.44 -10.53 16.00
N HIS A 84 4.19 -9.97 15.06
CA HIS A 84 5.65 -9.99 15.10
C HIS A 84 6.22 -8.60 14.86
N TRP A 85 7.24 -8.27 15.66
CA TRP A 85 8.08 -7.10 15.48
C TRP A 85 9.38 -7.51 14.79
N VAL A 86 9.67 -6.94 13.63
CA VAL A 86 10.88 -7.23 12.86
C VAL A 86 11.57 -5.92 12.49
N ASP A 87 12.53 -5.49 13.31
CA ASP A 87 13.32 -4.29 13.04
C ASP A 87 14.33 -4.56 11.90
N LEU A 88 14.08 -3.94 10.76
CA LEU A 88 14.90 -4.05 9.56
C LEU A 88 15.95 -2.94 9.44
N THR A 89 16.10 -2.07 10.45
CA THR A 89 17.01 -0.91 10.42
C THR A 89 18.45 -1.33 10.12
N ARG A 90 18.99 -2.32 10.84
CA ARG A 90 20.36 -2.81 10.62
C ARG A 90 20.55 -3.44 9.23
N THR A 91 19.52 -4.12 8.74
CA THR A 91 19.54 -4.72 7.39
C THR A 91 19.60 -3.62 6.33
N PHE A 92 18.82 -2.57 6.48
CA PHE A 92 18.84 -1.42 5.60
C PHE A 92 20.19 -0.68 5.65
N ASP A 93 20.74 -0.45 6.85
CA ASP A 93 22.06 0.18 7.02
C ASP A 93 23.17 -0.64 6.35
N SER A 94 23.14 -1.96 6.49
CA SER A 94 24.07 -2.85 5.80
C SER A 94 23.92 -2.80 4.28
N PHE A 95 22.67 -2.70 3.79
CA PHE A 95 22.40 -2.52 2.37
C PHE A 95 22.94 -1.20 1.84
N THR A 96 22.74 -0.09 2.54
CA THR A 96 23.25 1.24 2.13
C THR A 96 24.77 1.29 2.06
N MET A 97 25.46 0.61 2.99
CA MET A 97 26.91 0.45 2.93
C MET A 97 27.34 -0.41 1.73
N ALA A 98 26.62 -1.47 1.42
CA ALA A 98 26.97 -2.38 0.32
C ALA A 98 26.80 -1.75 -1.07
N VAL A 99 25.82 -0.85 -1.26
CA VAL A 99 25.60 -0.15 -2.54
C VAL A 99 26.44 1.11 -2.71
N ASP A 100 27.27 1.44 -1.71
CA ASP A 100 28.23 2.55 -1.71
C ASP A 100 27.62 3.87 -2.23
N ILE A 101 26.61 4.35 -1.52
CA ILE A 101 25.92 5.62 -1.91
C ILE A 101 26.82 6.85 -1.81
N GLY A 102 27.99 6.75 -1.17
CA GLY A 102 28.93 7.84 -0.95
C GLY A 102 28.29 9.04 -0.24
N ASP A 103 28.71 10.24 -0.63
CA ASP A 103 28.13 11.49 -0.13
C ASP A 103 26.93 11.98 -0.98
N ASN A 104 26.51 11.19 -1.97
CA ASN A 104 25.41 11.56 -2.86
C ASN A 104 24.06 11.49 -2.13
N LYS A 105 23.41 12.64 -2.00
CA LYS A 105 22.09 12.79 -1.37
C LYS A 105 21.09 13.48 -2.29
N ASP A 106 21.28 13.34 -3.60
CA ASP A 106 20.32 13.88 -4.57
C ASP A 106 18.94 13.18 -4.42
N GLU A 107 17.92 13.81 -4.99
CA GLU A 107 16.54 13.34 -4.88
C GLU A 107 16.35 11.93 -5.46
N GLN A 108 17.07 11.61 -6.53
CA GLN A 108 17.00 10.29 -7.17
C GLN A 108 17.59 9.19 -6.28
N THR A 109 18.71 9.45 -5.64
CA THR A 109 19.32 8.54 -4.66
C THR A 109 18.40 8.34 -3.45
N GLN A 110 17.80 9.41 -2.93
CA GLN A 110 16.84 9.32 -1.83
C GLN A 110 15.60 8.49 -2.22
N LEU A 111 15.05 8.69 -3.42
CA LEU A 111 13.94 7.88 -3.93
C LEU A 111 14.35 6.40 -4.08
N ALA A 112 15.55 6.13 -4.57
CA ALA A 112 16.05 4.75 -4.67
C ALA A 112 16.15 4.07 -3.29
N LEU A 113 16.60 4.80 -2.26
CA LEU A 113 16.66 4.31 -0.87
C LEU A 113 15.26 4.13 -0.27
N ALA A 114 14.33 5.04 -0.52
CA ALA A 114 12.93 4.90 -0.12
C ALA A 114 12.33 3.60 -0.71
N ASN A 115 12.51 3.38 -2.01
CA ASN A 115 12.09 2.15 -2.67
C ASN A 115 12.81 0.89 -2.14
N ALA A 116 14.07 1.00 -1.71
CA ALA A 116 14.79 -0.11 -1.08
C ALA A 116 14.17 -0.48 0.29
N ARG A 117 13.79 0.52 1.11
CA ARG A 117 13.04 0.28 2.38
C ARG A 117 11.75 -0.50 2.13
N SER A 118 10.96 -0.08 1.14
CA SER A 118 9.71 -0.76 0.77
C SER A 118 9.96 -2.21 0.34
N ARG A 119 10.98 -2.47 -0.49
CA ARG A 119 11.35 -3.82 -0.94
C ARG A 119 11.87 -4.72 0.18
N LEU A 120 12.61 -4.19 1.14
CA LEU A 120 13.04 -4.96 2.31
C LEU A 120 11.85 -5.41 3.18
N ARG A 121 10.83 -4.56 3.34
CA ARG A 121 9.59 -4.94 4.01
C ARG A 121 8.87 -6.05 3.25
N MET A 122 8.77 -5.96 1.93
CA MET A 122 8.18 -7.00 1.09
C MET A 122 8.90 -8.34 1.26
N ILE A 123 10.24 -8.36 1.28
CA ILE A 123 11.02 -9.58 1.50
C ILE A 123 10.65 -10.23 2.85
N ALA A 124 10.52 -9.44 3.92
CA ALA A 124 10.13 -9.94 5.23
C ALA A 124 8.70 -10.51 5.23
N LEU A 125 7.74 -9.80 4.58
CA LEU A 125 6.36 -10.27 4.45
C LEU A 125 6.31 -11.63 3.73
N TYR A 126 6.99 -11.77 2.60
CA TYR A 126 7.02 -13.03 1.85
C TYR A 126 7.78 -14.15 2.55
N TYR A 127 8.82 -13.82 3.35
CA TYR A 127 9.49 -14.82 4.18
C TYR A 127 8.50 -15.49 5.15
N TYR A 128 7.74 -14.69 5.91
CA TYR A 128 6.75 -15.23 6.85
C TYR A 128 5.54 -15.87 6.15
N ALA A 129 5.14 -15.32 5.01
CA ALA A 129 4.08 -15.91 4.20
C ALA A 129 4.46 -17.33 3.77
N GLN A 130 5.67 -17.51 3.22
CA GLN A 130 6.18 -18.81 2.77
C GLN A 130 6.36 -19.78 3.94
N GLU A 131 6.97 -19.34 5.05
CA GLU A 131 7.22 -20.17 6.23
C GLU A 131 5.92 -20.76 6.80
N ARG A 132 4.83 -20.00 6.78
CA ARG A 132 3.58 -20.33 7.46
C ARG A 132 2.46 -20.78 6.53
N GLY A 133 2.64 -20.68 5.23
CA GLY A 133 1.63 -20.96 4.21
C GLY A 133 0.51 -19.92 4.20
N LEU A 134 0.88 -18.63 4.31
CA LEU A 134 -0.01 -17.47 4.30
C LEU A 134 0.07 -16.73 2.97
N LEU A 135 -0.86 -15.82 2.72
CA LEU A 135 -0.87 -14.89 1.59
C LEU A 135 -0.49 -13.48 2.07
N VAL A 136 0.34 -12.79 1.29
CA VAL A 136 0.67 -11.38 1.53
C VAL A 136 -0.48 -10.50 1.06
N VAL A 137 -1.06 -9.72 1.99
CA VAL A 137 -2.17 -8.82 1.70
C VAL A 137 -1.67 -7.40 1.57
N GLY A 138 -1.86 -6.80 0.40
CA GLY A 138 -1.50 -5.43 0.08
C GLY A 138 -2.47 -4.42 0.66
N THR A 139 -1.96 -3.22 0.86
CA THR A 139 -2.68 -2.10 1.48
C THR A 139 -2.88 -0.91 0.54
N GLY A 140 -2.54 -1.06 -0.75
CA GLY A 140 -2.73 -0.02 -1.76
C GLY A 140 -4.19 0.19 -2.09
N ASN A 141 -4.59 1.45 -2.29
CA ASN A 141 -5.92 1.86 -2.71
C ASN A 141 -5.94 2.25 -4.20
N LYS A 142 -7.14 2.47 -4.75
CA LYS A 142 -7.34 2.71 -6.18
C LYS A 142 -6.59 3.93 -6.70
N VAL A 143 -6.56 5.01 -5.94
CA VAL A 143 -5.93 6.27 -6.36
C VAL A 143 -4.41 6.11 -6.44
N GLU A 144 -3.82 5.51 -5.40
CA GLU A 144 -2.38 5.30 -5.29
C GLU A 144 -1.89 4.29 -6.33
N ASP A 145 -2.49 3.09 -6.37
CA ASP A 145 -1.99 1.99 -7.20
C ASP A 145 -2.34 2.16 -8.69
N PHE A 146 -3.60 2.43 -9.00
CA PHE A 146 -4.10 2.44 -10.38
C PHE A 146 -4.30 3.85 -10.94
N GLY A 147 -4.41 4.86 -10.09
CA GLY A 147 -4.47 6.27 -10.48
C GLY A 147 -3.09 6.79 -10.84
N VAL A 148 -2.32 7.16 -9.85
CA VAL A 148 -1.02 7.84 -10.01
C VAL A 148 0.18 6.90 -9.99
N GLY A 149 0.02 5.63 -9.64
CA GLY A 149 1.11 4.67 -9.51
C GLY A 149 2.10 5.06 -8.38
N PHE A 150 1.59 5.62 -7.29
CA PHE A 150 2.36 6.05 -6.14
C PHE A 150 2.65 4.87 -5.21
N PHE A 151 3.41 3.93 -5.69
CA PHE A 151 3.86 2.74 -4.97
C PHE A 151 5.23 2.26 -5.48
N THR A 152 5.90 1.43 -4.73
CA THR A 152 7.14 0.77 -5.14
C THR A 152 6.84 -0.58 -5.78
N LYS A 153 7.14 -0.73 -7.08
CA LYS A 153 7.05 -2.03 -7.75
C LYS A 153 7.93 -3.06 -7.05
N TYR A 154 7.32 -4.17 -6.64
CA TYR A 154 7.96 -5.22 -5.83
C TYR A 154 8.41 -4.74 -4.43
N GLY A 155 7.82 -3.66 -3.93
CA GLY A 155 7.85 -3.27 -2.53
C GLY A 155 6.44 -3.44 -1.95
N ASP A 156 5.78 -2.33 -1.62
CA ASP A 156 4.37 -2.30 -1.22
C ASP A 156 3.40 -2.78 -2.33
N GLY A 157 3.79 -2.63 -3.62
CA GLY A 157 3.08 -3.24 -4.74
C GLY A 157 3.42 -4.73 -4.99
N GLY A 158 4.30 -5.33 -4.19
CA GLY A 158 4.65 -6.76 -4.25
C GLY A 158 3.81 -7.57 -3.29
N VAL A 159 2.61 -7.99 -3.71
CA VAL A 159 1.60 -8.63 -2.85
C VAL A 159 0.87 -9.74 -3.60
N ASP A 160 0.20 -10.63 -2.86
CA ASP A 160 -0.65 -11.68 -3.45
C ASP A 160 -2.08 -11.22 -3.66
N LEU A 161 -2.57 -10.31 -2.80
CA LEU A 161 -3.95 -9.83 -2.76
C LEU A 161 -4.00 -8.32 -2.51
N SER A 162 -4.93 -7.63 -3.15
CA SER A 162 -5.16 -6.19 -2.96
C SER A 162 -6.65 -5.90 -2.66
N PRO A 163 -7.11 -6.11 -1.41
CA PRO A 163 -8.54 -6.10 -1.07
C PRO A 163 -9.21 -4.73 -1.15
N ILE A 164 -8.45 -3.64 -1.07
CA ILE A 164 -8.97 -2.27 -1.15
C ILE A 164 -8.55 -1.52 -2.42
N ALA A 165 -7.91 -2.21 -3.37
CA ALA A 165 -7.39 -1.60 -4.59
C ALA A 165 -8.47 -1.06 -5.56
N ASP A 166 -9.73 -1.44 -5.39
CA ASP A 166 -10.87 -0.86 -6.13
C ASP A 166 -11.59 0.26 -5.36
N LEU A 167 -11.11 0.62 -4.16
CA LEU A 167 -11.66 1.70 -3.33
C LEU A 167 -10.85 2.97 -3.47
N LEU A 168 -11.54 4.10 -3.64
CA LEU A 168 -10.96 5.43 -3.53
C LEU A 168 -10.52 5.70 -2.09
N LYS A 169 -9.58 6.62 -1.89
CA LYS A 169 -9.11 7.00 -0.54
C LYS A 169 -10.24 7.45 0.37
N SER A 170 -11.16 8.28 -0.13
CA SER A 170 -12.37 8.71 0.59
C SER A 170 -13.26 7.54 1.02
N GLN A 171 -13.34 6.49 0.21
CA GLN A 171 -14.08 5.28 0.54
C GLN A 171 -13.37 4.44 1.61
N VAL A 172 -12.03 4.41 1.61
CA VAL A 172 -11.24 3.75 2.66
C VAL A 172 -11.48 4.43 4.01
N TYR A 173 -11.54 5.77 4.06
CA TYR A 173 -11.94 6.50 5.28
C TYR A 173 -13.33 6.09 5.78
N THR A 174 -14.30 5.96 4.88
CA THR A 174 -15.66 5.52 5.24
C THR A 174 -15.66 4.09 5.80
N LEU A 175 -14.83 3.19 5.26
CA LEU A 175 -14.66 1.84 5.82
C LEU A 175 -14.00 1.88 7.19
N ALA A 176 -13.00 2.74 7.38
CA ALA A 176 -12.28 2.88 8.65
C ALA A 176 -13.23 3.29 9.79
N GLU A 177 -14.12 4.24 9.54
CA GLU A 177 -15.15 4.66 10.49
C GLU A 177 -16.08 3.51 10.87
N GLU A 178 -16.62 2.77 9.89
CA GLU A 178 -17.53 1.62 10.11
C GLU A 178 -16.81 0.46 10.83
N LEU A 179 -15.53 0.26 10.57
CA LEU A 179 -14.70 -0.75 11.25
C LEU A 179 -14.25 -0.32 12.64
N ASN A 180 -14.61 0.87 13.09
CA ASN A 180 -14.19 1.46 14.36
C ASN A 180 -12.66 1.47 14.51
N ILE A 181 -11.96 1.93 13.48
CA ILE A 181 -10.52 2.21 13.53
C ILE A 181 -10.29 3.41 14.44
N ASP A 182 -9.17 3.39 15.17
CA ASP A 182 -8.80 4.44 16.12
C ASP A 182 -8.74 5.82 15.44
N GLN A 183 -9.33 6.84 16.10
CA GLN A 183 -9.40 8.19 15.56
C GLN A 183 -8.02 8.79 15.30
N ASN A 184 -7.01 8.46 16.12
CA ASN A 184 -5.63 8.92 15.90
C ASN A 184 -5.01 8.39 14.58
N ILE A 185 -5.53 7.28 14.04
CA ILE A 185 -5.14 6.77 12.72
C ILE A 185 -5.92 7.48 11.63
N ILE A 186 -7.23 7.69 11.83
CA ILE A 186 -8.10 8.37 10.86
C ILE A 186 -7.64 9.82 10.65
N ASP A 187 -7.27 10.53 11.74
CA ASP A 187 -6.85 11.93 11.69
C ASP A 187 -5.37 12.11 11.27
N ALA A 188 -4.60 11.02 11.19
CA ALA A 188 -3.20 11.11 10.79
C ALA A 188 -3.09 11.44 9.29
N PRO A 189 -2.25 12.43 8.90
CA PRO A 189 -2.04 12.72 7.49
C PRO A 189 -1.43 11.50 6.79
N PRO A 190 -1.88 11.18 5.57
CA PRO A 190 -1.31 10.11 4.76
C PRO A 190 0.18 10.36 4.49
N THR A 191 1.00 9.37 4.76
CA THR A 191 2.44 9.39 4.50
C THR A 191 2.96 7.98 4.28
N ASP A 192 3.82 7.82 3.27
CA ASP A 192 4.50 6.55 2.99
C ASP A 192 5.55 6.18 4.05
N GLY A 193 5.97 7.15 4.87
CA GLY A 193 6.98 6.94 5.93
C GLY A 193 8.33 6.45 5.41
N LEU A 194 8.64 6.71 4.15
CA LEU A 194 9.86 6.24 3.47
C LEU A 194 10.95 7.32 3.42
N TRP A 195 10.58 8.58 3.66
CA TRP A 195 11.48 9.74 3.60
C TRP A 195 11.94 10.17 4.99
N ASP A 196 13.15 10.72 5.06
CA ASP A 196 13.67 11.31 6.30
C ASP A 196 12.98 12.64 6.66
N ALA A 197 12.36 13.31 5.66
CA ALA A 197 11.56 14.52 5.84
C ALA A 197 10.07 14.19 6.07
N ASP A 198 9.37 15.09 6.82
CA ASP A 198 7.93 14.99 7.09
C ASP A 198 7.07 15.44 5.89
N LYS A 199 7.27 14.82 4.72
CA LYS A 199 6.43 15.08 3.55
C LYS A 199 5.23 14.15 3.57
N THR A 200 4.03 14.72 3.40
CA THR A 200 2.82 13.95 3.16
C THR A 200 2.79 13.43 1.72
N ASP A 201 1.97 12.43 1.44
CA ASP A 201 1.78 11.93 0.08
C ASP A 201 1.24 13.02 -0.85
N GLU A 202 0.31 13.85 -0.36
CA GLU A 202 -0.26 14.99 -1.10
C GLU A 202 0.80 16.07 -1.45
N GLU A 203 1.73 16.34 -0.52
CA GLU A 203 2.85 17.26 -0.79
C GLU A 203 3.86 16.68 -1.80
N GLN A 204 4.05 15.37 -1.82
CA GLN A 204 4.92 14.70 -2.77
C GLN A 204 4.30 14.67 -4.18
N ILE A 205 3.00 14.42 -4.28
CA ILE A 205 2.28 14.34 -5.55
C ILE A 205 1.96 15.74 -6.10
N GLY A 206 1.69 16.71 -5.22
CA GLY A 206 1.29 18.07 -5.57
C GLY A 206 -0.22 18.27 -5.75
N ALA A 207 -1.04 17.30 -5.32
CA ALA A 207 -2.49 17.37 -5.33
C ALA A 207 -3.07 16.60 -4.14
N THR A 208 -4.24 17.01 -3.66
CA THR A 208 -4.97 16.33 -2.59
C THR A 208 -5.67 15.07 -3.10
N TYR A 209 -5.97 14.12 -2.22
CA TYR A 209 -6.73 12.91 -2.61
C TYR A 209 -8.08 13.22 -3.26
N PRO A 210 -8.92 14.14 -2.74
CA PRO A 210 -10.15 14.53 -3.44
C PRO A 210 -9.92 15.08 -4.85
N GLU A 211 -8.86 15.86 -5.06
CA GLU A 211 -8.48 16.36 -6.38
C GLU A 211 -8.05 15.23 -7.32
N LEU A 212 -7.26 14.27 -6.82
CA LEU A 212 -6.83 13.10 -7.60
C LEU A 212 -8.01 12.18 -7.95
N GLU A 213 -8.95 11.97 -7.02
CA GLU A 213 -10.19 11.21 -7.24
C GLU A 213 -11.05 11.87 -8.34
N TRP A 214 -11.18 13.19 -8.29
CA TRP A 214 -11.83 13.95 -9.35
C TRP A 214 -11.14 13.75 -10.70
N ALA A 215 -9.83 13.99 -10.77
CA ALA A 215 -9.07 13.82 -12.01
C ALA A 215 -9.20 12.41 -12.58
N MET A 216 -9.11 11.38 -11.72
CA MET A 216 -9.30 9.98 -12.09
C MET A 216 -10.69 9.74 -12.69
N SER A 217 -11.75 10.38 -12.16
CA SER A 217 -13.13 10.20 -12.63
C SER A 217 -13.38 10.77 -14.02
N VAL A 218 -12.60 11.77 -14.45
CA VAL A 218 -12.79 12.47 -15.73
C VAL A 218 -11.72 12.10 -16.77
N TYR A 219 -10.65 11.43 -16.38
CA TYR A 219 -9.47 11.20 -17.22
C TYR A 219 -9.77 10.51 -18.56
N ASP A 220 -10.62 9.49 -18.57
CA ASP A 220 -10.94 8.72 -19.78
C ASP A 220 -11.91 9.46 -20.72
N THR A 221 -12.58 10.52 -20.26
CA THR A 221 -13.65 11.19 -20.98
C THR A 221 -13.34 12.63 -21.37
N HIS A 222 -12.31 13.24 -20.76
CA HIS A 222 -11.95 14.64 -20.97
C HIS A 222 -10.46 14.79 -21.34
N LYS A 223 -10.11 16.00 -21.81
CA LYS A 223 -8.74 16.39 -22.13
C LYS A 223 -8.32 17.60 -21.31
N ILE A 224 -7.04 17.82 -21.16
CA ILE A 224 -6.49 18.93 -20.36
C ILE A 224 -7.02 20.31 -20.78
N ASP A 225 -7.35 20.49 -22.06
CA ASP A 225 -7.88 21.75 -22.59
C ASP A 225 -9.36 22.01 -22.24
N ASP A 226 -10.06 21.01 -21.71
CA ASP A 226 -11.42 21.16 -21.20
C ASP A 226 -11.47 21.86 -19.83
N PHE A 227 -10.32 21.99 -19.17
CA PHE A 227 -10.21 22.53 -17.81
C PHE A 227 -9.40 23.80 -17.72
N THR A 228 -9.61 24.60 -16.67
CA THR A 228 -8.87 25.84 -16.39
C THR A 228 -8.46 25.93 -14.92
N GLY A 229 -7.52 26.83 -14.58
CA GLY A 229 -7.08 27.04 -13.20
C GLY A 229 -6.59 25.75 -12.52
N ARG A 230 -7.01 25.53 -11.28
CA ARG A 230 -6.57 24.39 -10.46
C ARG A 230 -6.98 23.03 -11.03
N GLU A 231 -8.15 22.92 -11.65
CA GLU A 231 -8.58 21.68 -12.30
C GLU A 231 -7.63 21.26 -13.42
N ARG A 232 -7.19 22.22 -14.24
CA ARG A 232 -6.20 21.96 -15.30
C ARG A 232 -4.86 21.51 -14.72
N GLU A 233 -4.39 22.14 -13.65
CA GLU A 233 -3.14 21.75 -12.96
C GLU A 233 -3.23 20.32 -12.41
N VAL A 234 -4.29 20.01 -11.70
CA VAL A 234 -4.51 18.68 -11.10
C VAL A 234 -4.65 17.61 -12.17
N PHE A 235 -5.39 17.89 -13.25
CA PHE A 235 -5.48 16.96 -14.38
C PHE A 235 -4.10 16.69 -15.00
N ALA A 236 -3.27 17.73 -15.18
CA ALA A 236 -1.90 17.58 -15.70
C ALA A 236 -1.02 16.74 -14.75
N ILE A 237 -1.10 16.96 -13.45
CA ILE A 237 -0.39 16.16 -12.43
C ILE A 237 -0.82 14.70 -12.53
N TYR A 238 -2.13 14.42 -12.50
CA TYR A 238 -2.67 13.07 -12.60
C TYR A 238 -2.22 12.39 -13.90
N GLU A 239 -2.41 13.03 -15.05
CA GLU A 239 -2.02 12.49 -16.36
C GLU A 239 -0.52 12.18 -16.42
N HIS A 240 0.32 13.09 -15.89
CA HIS A 240 1.77 12.89 -15.84
C HIS A 240 2.15 11.62 -15.08
N TYR A 241 1.67 11.48 -13.83
CA TYR A 241 1.94 10.31 -13.01
C TYR A 241 1.35 9.04 -13.63
N HIS A 242 0.09 9.07 -14.02
CA HIS A 242 -0.60 7.93 -14.62
C HIS A 242 0.16 7.37 -15.83
N ARG A 243 0.59 8.23 -16.74
CA ARG A 243 1.35 7.81 -17.94
C ARG A 243 2.75 7.34 -17.61
N ALA A 244 3.47 8.05 -16.75
CA ALA A 244 4.84 7.70 -16.38
C ALA A 244 4.92 6.36 -15.64
N MET A 245 3.90 6.03 -14.85
CA MET A 245 3.88 4.86 -13.96
C MET A 245 3.22 3.62 -14.55
N GLN A 246 2.80 3.64 -15.83
CA GLN A 246 2.15 2.49 -16.49
C GLN A 246 2.99 1.19 -16.40
N HIS A 247 4.32 1.30 -16.43
CA HIS A 247 5.22 0.15 -16.29
C HIS A 247 5.15 -0.52 -14.90
N LYS A 248 4.62 0.18 -13.88
CA LYS A 248 4.36 -0.39 -12.55
C LYS A 248 2.96 -0.97 -12.44
N ILE A 249 1.97 -0.26 -12.99
CA ILE A 249 0.54 -0.56 -12.91
C ILE A 249 0.20 -1.80 -13.75
N ASN A 250 0.72 -1.85 -14.97
CA ASN A 250 0.39 -2.94 -15.90
C ASN A 250 1.16 -4.24 -15.59
N PRO A 251 0.59 -5.40 -15.98
CA PRO A 251 1.31 -6.67 -15.95
C PRO A 251 2.65 -6.59 -16.67
N ILE A 252 3.59 -7.44 -16.27
CA ILE A 252 4.93 -7.51 -16.89
C ILE A 252 4.77 -7.77 -18.39
N PRO A 253 5.32 -6.90 -19.27
CA PRO A 253 5.26 -7.10 -20.71
C PRO A 253 5.99 -8.39 -21.11
N VAL A 254 5.34 -9.21 -21.94
CA VAL A 254 5.94 -10.42 -22.51
C VAL A 254 6.19 -10.20 -24.00
N CYS A 255 7.44 -10.42 -24.43
CA CYS A 255 7.77 -10.42 -25.84
C CYS A 255 7.10 -11.60 -26.54
N LYS A 256 6.09 -11.33 -27.36
CA LYS A 256 5.42 -12.35 -28.16
C LYS A 256 6.25 -12.66 -29.39
N ILE A 257 6.80 -13.87 -29.48
CA ILE A 257 7.54 -14.32 -30.66
C ILE A 257 6.53 -14.76 -31.72
N PRO A 258 6.61 -14.23 -32.95
CA PRO A 258 5.77 -14.68 -34.05
C PRO A 258 5.95 -16.17 -34.34
N ASP A 259 4.85 -16.90 -34.60
CA ASP A 259 4.88 -18.34 -34.82
C ASP A 259 5.79 -18.78 -35.98
N GLU A 260 5.93 -17.94 -37.01
CA GLU A 260 6.84 -18.16 -38.14
C GLU A 260 8.31 -18.18 -37.78
N LEU A 261 8.70 -17.57 -36.65
CA LEU A 261 10.07 -17.60 -36.13
C LEU A 261 10.33 -18.78 -35.17
N LEU A 262 9.28 -19.47 -34.75
CA LEU A 262 9.34 -20.62 -33.86
C LEU A 262 9.37 -21.96 -34.62
N LYS A 263 9.25 -21.92 -35.94
CA LYS A 263 9.34 -23.05 -36.85
C LYS A 263 10.75 -23.09 -37.43
#